data_f26d9944ce884b6187164790e5aabd1a
#
_entry.id   f26d9944ce884b6187164790e5aabd1a
#
_cell.length_a   1.000
_cell.length_b   1.000
_cell.length_c   1.000
_cell.angle_alpha   90.00
_cell.angle_beta   90.00
_cell.angle_gamma   90.00
#
_symmetry.space_group_name_H-M   'P 1'
#
loop_
_entity.id
_entity.type
_entity.pdbx_description
1 polymer ?
#
loop_
_entity_poly.entity_id
_entity_poly.type
_entity_poly.pdbx_seq_one_letter_code
_entity_poly.pdbx_strand_id
1 'polypeptide(L)'
;VVSQYFWPENFRINDLVKEWVQRGHEVTVLTGIPNYPAGKVFDAYQAQPSAFATYEGAEVVRVPMLPRGRGGLRLMLNYLSFVVGGGVIGPLRLRGKPADVIFVFEPSPVTVGLPAVWLGKIKNAPVVFWALDLWPETLAAIGVVRSHRVLAWVGHLVRYIYNRCTLVLGQSRGFL
;
A
#
# COMPACT_ATOMS: atom_id res chain seq x y z
N VAL A 1 -6.46 3.98 -5.80
CA VAL A 1 -5.15 3.34 -5.59
C VAL A 1 -4.90 3.17 -4.10
N VAL A 2 -4.36 2.02 -3.68
CA VAL A 2 -3.89 1.78 -2.30
C VAL A 2 -2.41 1.46 -2.35
N SER A 3 -1.60 2.28 -1.67
CA SER A 3 -0.15 2.09 -1.56
C SER A 3 0.33 2.61 -0.22
N GLN A 4 1.20 1.87 0.46
CA GLN A 4 1.74 2.33 1.75
C GLN A 4 2.61 3.58 1.57
N TYR A 5 3.35 3.66 0.47
CA TYR A 5 4.25 4.76 0.10
C TYR A 5 3.80 5.37 -1.22
N PHE A 6 3.84 6.69 -1.29
CA PHE A 6 3.47 7.48 -2.46
C PHE A 6 4.15 8.84 -2.41
N TRP A 7 4.08 9.62 -3.50
CA TRP A 7 4.65 10.97 -3.55
C TRP A 7 4.48 11.73 -2.21
N PRO A 8 5.52 12.45 -1.73
CA PRO A 8 6.77 12.84 -2.39
C PRO A 8 7.85 11.73 -2.39
N GLU A 9 7.55 10.55 -1.93
CA GLU A 9 8.41 9.38 -2.04
C GLU A 9 8.42 8.90 -3.48
N ASN A 10 9.60 8.57 -4.00
CA ASN A 10 9.75 8.21 -5.42
C ASN A 10 9.52 6.71 -5.64
N PHE A 11 8.35 6.36 -6.13
CA PHE A 11 7.96 5.00 -6.50
C PHE A 11 7.31 4.99 -7.88
N ARG A 12 7.40 3.87 -8.58
CA ARG A 12 6.81 3.69 -9.93
C ARG A 12 5.29 3.95 -9.98
N ILE A 13 4.60 3.79 -8.87
CA ILE A 13 3.17 4.09 -8.80
C ILE A 13 2.87 5.58 -9.06
N ASN A 14 3.81 6.47 -8.79
CA ASN A 14 3.64 7.89 -9.06
C ASN A 14 3.47 8.14 -10.58
N ASP A 15 4.33 7.50 -11.39
CA ASP A 15 4.25 7.62 -12.86
C ASP A 15 2.94 7.05 -13.39
N LEU A 16 2.49 5.90 -12.85
CA LEU A 16 1.23 5.29 -13.25
C LEU A 16 0.03 6.16 -12.89
N VAL A 17 0.00 6.73 -11.70
CA VAL A 17 -1.08 7.65 -11.28
C VAL A 17 -1.14 8.87 -12.19
N LYS A 18 0.01 9.48 -12.49
CA LYS A 18 0.11 10.58 -13.43
C LYS A 18 -0.45 10.20 -14.81
N GLU A 19 -0.02 9.06 -15.35
CA GLU A 19 -0.48 8.56 -16.66
C GLU A 19 -1.99 8.30 -16.67
N TRP A 20 -2.55 7.71 -15.61
CA TRP A 20 -4.00 7.48 -15.53
C TRP A 20 -4.80 8.77 -15.50
N VAL A 21 -4.36 9.78 -14.74
CA VAL A 21 -4.99 11.10 -14.75
C VAL A 21 -4.93 11.73 -16.14
N GLN A 22 -3.78 11.66 -16.82
CA GLN A 22 -3.63 12.18 -18.19
C GLN A 22 -4.54 11.47 -19.20
N ARG A 23 -4.90 10.21 -18.95
CA ARG A 23 -5.88 9.44 -19.75
C ARG A 23 -7.34 9.73 -19.38
N GLY A 24 -7.59 10.66 -18.46
CA GLY A 24 -8.94 11.08 -18.06
C GLY A 24 -9.58 10.26 -16.96
N HIS A 25 -8.80 9.40 -16.25
CA HIS A 25 -9.33 8.69 -15.07
C HIS A 25 -9.32 9.61 -13.84
N GLU A 26 -10.38 9.52 -13.05
CA GLU A 26 -10.42 10.10 -11.71
C GLU A 26 -9.68 9.18 -10.74
N VAL A 27 -8.56 9.65 -10.19
CA VAL A 27 -7.68 8.83 -9.35
C VAL A 27 -7.63 9.39 -7.92
N THR A 28 -8.00 8.54 -6.96
CA THR A 28 -7.78 8.80 -5.54
C THR A 28 -6.75 7.82 -5.00
N VAL A 29 -5.71 8.31 -4.32
CA VAL A 29 -4.64 7.50 -3.72
C VAL A 29 -4.79 7.48 -2.21
N LEU A 30 -5.02 6.31 -1.63
CA LEU A 30 -4.94 6.06 -0.19
C LEU A 30 -3.52 5.64 0.17
N THR A 31 -2.85 6.45 0.99
CA THR A 31 -1.44 6.22 1.36
C THR A 31 -1.14 6.64 2.79
N GLY A 32 0.04 6.28 3.28
CA GLY A 32 0.53 6.69 4.59
C GLY A 32 1.14 8.10 4.62
N ILE A 33 1.57 8.53 5.80
CA ILE A 33 2.39 9.74 5.99
C ILE A 33 3.77 9.48 5.39
N PRO A 34 4.33 10.40 4.55
CA PRO A 34 5.59 10.18 3.86
C PRO A 34 6.77 10.12 4.83
N ASN A 35 7.54 9.03 4.77
CA ASN A 35 8.67 8.80 5.69
C ASN A 35 9.79 7.90 5.11
N TYR A 36 9.64 7.41 3.88
CA TYR A 36 10.62 6.53 3.24
C TYR A 36 11.66 7.35 2.44
N PRO A 37 12.94 6.97 2.40
CA PRO A 37 13.53 5.77 3.05
C PRO A 37 14.05 6.04 4.47
N ALA A 38 14.20 7.29 4.88
CA ALA A 38 14.93 7.70 6.07
C ALA A 38 14.23 7.33 7.40
N GLY A 39 12.94 6.99 7.35
CA GLY A 39 12.15 6.72 8.56
C GLY A 39 11.83 7.99 9.38
N LYS A 40 11.97 9.15 8.76
CA LYS A 40 11.59 10.46 9.30
C LYS A 40 10.51 11.05 8.40
N VAL A 41 9.47 11.60 9.00
CA VAL A 41 8.45 12.34 8.23
C VAL A 41 9.11 13.51 7.52
N PHE A 42 8.77 13.72 6.26
CA PHE A 42 9.34 14.80 5.45
C PHE A 42 9.05 16.16 6.07
N ASP A 43 10.08 16.99 6.24
CA ASP A 43 9.96 18.30 6.88
C ASP A 43 8.97 19.21 6.11
N ALA A 44 9.00 19.19 4.77
CA ALA A 44 8.05 19.91 3.94
C ALA A 44 6.59 19.47 4.15
N TYR A 45 6.37 18.15 4.35
CA TYR A 45 5.04 17.64 4.68
C TYR A 45 4.58 18.08 6.08
N GLN A 46 5.49 18.09 7.05
CA GLN A 46 5.16 18.57 8.42
C GLN A 46 4.81 20.06 8.41
N ALA A 47 5.53 20.86 7.63
CA ALA A 47 5.29 22.30 7.53
C ALA A 47 3.93 22.62 6.86
N GLN A 48 3.58 21.90 5.80
CA GLN A 48 2.36 22.19 5.03
C GLN A 48 1.73 20.90 4.49
N PRO A 49 1.01 20.12 5.31
CA PRO A 49 0.40 18.86 4.86
C PRO A 49 -0.59 19.01 3.71
N SER A 50 -1.30 20.14 3.65
CA SER A 50 -2.29 20.44 2.58
C SER A 50 -1.67 20.54 1.19
N ALA A 51 -0.41 20.96 1.07
CA ALA A 51 0.29 20.99 -0.21
C ALA A 51 0.47 19.59 -0.84
N PHE A 52 0.33 18.53 -0.03
CA PHE A 52 0.46 17.14 -0.43
C PHE A 52 -0.88 16.41 -0.53
N ALA A 53 -1.99 17.14 -0.60
CA ALA A 53 -3.34 16.59 -0.75
C ALA A 53 -3.67 16.24 -2.21
N THR A 54 -2.87 16.68 -3.17
CA THR A 54 -3.04 16.38 -4.59
C THR A 54 -1.69 16.05 -5.24
N TYR A 55 -1.71 15.22 -6.28
CA TYR A 55 -0.54 14.90 -7.09
C TYR A 55 -0.95 14.75 -8.55
N GLU A 56 -0.42 15.61 -9.44
CA GLU A 56 -0.68 15.57 -10.90
C GLU A 56 -2.19 15.44 -11.26
N GLY A 57 -3.06 16.07 -10.46
CA GLY A 57 -4.52 15.99 -10.62
C GLY A 57 -5.20 14.85 -9.85
N ALA A 58 -4.46 13.88 -9.31
CA ALA A 58 -5.00 12.87 -8.42
C ALA A 58 -5.21 13.41 -7.01
N GLU A 59 -6.27 12.98 -6.33
CA GLU A 59 -6.45 13.23 -4.90
C GLU A 59 -5.60 12.30 -4.06
N VAL A 60 -4.93 12.82 -3.02
CA VAL A 60 -4.10 12.04 -2.11
C VAL A 60 -4.68 12.05 -0.71
N VAL A 61 -5.25 10.93 -0.30
CA VAL A 61 -5.82 10.70 1.04
C VAL A 61 -4.81 9.98 1.90
N ARG A 62 -4.28 10.67 2.91
CA ARG A 62 -3.27 10.08 3.80
C ARG A 62 -3.90 9.58 5.08
N VAL A 63 -3.41 8.45 5.58
CA VAL A 63 -3.80 7.90 6.89
C VAL A 63 -2.63 7.99 7.86
N PRO A 64 -2.88 8.14 9.17
CA PRO A 64 -1.86 8.08 10.18
C PRO A 64 -1.08 6.77 10.08
N MET A 65 0.24 6.87 10.16
CA MET A 65 1.14 5.75 10.14
C MET A 65 2.37 6.08 10.97
N LEU A 66 2.87 5.12 11.73
CA LEU A 66 4.15 5.24 12.44
C LEU A 66 5.28 5.29 11.41
N PRO A 67 6.23 6.23 11.52
CA PRO A 67 7.36 6.28 10.60
C PRO A 67 8.20 4.99 10.64
N ARG A 68 8.75 4.63 9.48
CA ARG A 68 9.67 3.50 9.36
C ARG A 68 10.90 3.74 10.26
N GLY A 69 11.11 2.88 11.24
CA GLY A 69 12.27 2.98 12.11
C GLY A 69 13.36 1.97 11.75
N ARG A 70 14.49 2.03 12.45
CA ARG A 70 15.55 1.03 12.35
C ARG A 70 15.17 -0.20 13.19
N GLY A 71 15.43 -1.40 12.65
CA GLY A 71 15.14 -2.69 13.31
C GLY A 71 13.76 -3.27 13.00
N GLY A 72 13.67 -4.60 13.13
CA GLY A 72 12.50 -5.37 12.69
C GLY A 72 11.20 -5.02 13.39
N LEU A 73 11.24 -4.75 14.70
CA LEU A 73 10.04 -4.39 15.46
C LEU A 73 9.44 -3.05 14.99
N ARG A 74 10.28 -2.04 14.79
CA ARG A 74 9.80 -0.74 14.30
C ARG A 74 9.26 -0.82 12.88
N LEU A 75 9.89 -1.64 12.04
CA LEU A 75 9.41 -1.91 10.69
C LEU A 75 8.04 -2.61 10.72
N MET A 76 7.87 -3.61 11.58
CA MET A 76 6.59 -4.29 11.77
C MET A 76 5.50 -3.33 12.26
N LEU A 77 5.81 -2.47 13.24
CA LEU A 77 4.87 -1.45 13.73
C LEU A 77 4.48 -0.44 12.65
N ASN A 78 5.44 -0.03 11.79
CA ASN A 78 5.14 0.80 10.62
C ASN A 78 4.11 0.11 9.70
N TYR A 79 4.32 -1.17 9.37
CA TYR A 79 3.41 -1.93 8.53
C TYR A 79 2.02 -2.11 9.15
N LEU A 80 1.97 -2.51 10.42
CA LEU A 80 0.69 -2.68 11.13
C LEU A 80 -0.06 -1.38 11.31
N SER A 81 0.64 -0.27 11.56
CA SER A 81 0.00 1.04 11.68
C SER A 81 -0.64 1.50 10.38
N PHE A 82 -0.04 1.18 9.21
CA PHE A 82 -0.69 1.42 7.93
C PHE A 82 -1.93 0.54 7.73
N VAL A 83 -1.86 -0.74 8.11
CA VAL A 83 -3.03 -1.64 8.03
C VAL A 83 -4.19 -1.08 8.86
N VAL A 84 -3.92 -0.64 10.08
CA VAL A 84 -4.95 -0.06 10.96
C VAL A 84 -5.45 1.28 10.41
N GLY A 85 -4.55 2.19 10.05
CA GLY A 85 -4.90 3.49 9.47
C GLY A 85 -5.70 3.35 8.18
N GLY A 86 -5.22 2.53 7.25
CA GLY A 86 -5.87 2.26 5.97
C GLY A 86 -7.19 1.50 6.11
N GLY A 87 -7.28 0.56 7.06
CA GLY A 87 -8.48 -0.25 7.27
C GLY A 87 -9.59 0.45 8.06
N VAL A 88 -9.26 1.38 8.96
CA VAL A 88 -10.23 2.08 9.82
C VAL A 88 -10.48 3.50 9.30
N ILE A 89 -9.41 4.28 9.15
CA ILE A 89 -9.52 5.71 8.77
C ILE A 89 -9.73 5.85 7.26
N GLY A 90 -9.14 4.96 6.46
CA GLY A 90 -9.30 4.95 5.00
C GLY A 90 -10.77 4.94 4.57
N PRO A 91 -11.61 3.98 5.00
CA PRO A 91 -13.03 3.94 4.67
C PRO A 91 -13.79 5.20 5.08
N LEU A 92 -13.47 5.78 6.25
CA LEU A 92 -14.09 7.00 6.74
C LEU A 92 -13.77 8.20 5.84
N ARG A 93 -12.50 8.37 5.46
CA ARG A 93 -12.06 9.47 4.59
C ARG A 93 -12.52 9.31 3.13
N LEU A 94 -12.75 8.08 2.70
CA LEU A 94 -13.24 7.75 1.36
C LEU A 94 -14.77 7.58 1.33
N ARG A 95 -15.48 7.92 2.42
CA ARG A 95 -16.95 7.82 2.45
C ARG A 95 -17.57 8.68 1.36
N GLY A 96 -18.57 8.12 0.68
CA GLY A 96 -19.26 8.82 -0.43
C GLY A 96 -18.50 8.86 -1.76
N LYS A 97 -17.26 8.38 -1.81
CA LYS A 97 -16.47 8.28 -3.05
C LYS A 97 -16.66 6.89 -3.65
N PRO A 98 -17.28 6.73 -4.83
CA PRO A 98 -17.35 5.44 -5.51
C PRO A 98 -15.95 5.00 -5.97
N ALA A 99 -15.81 3.74 -6.32
CA ALA A 99 -14.60 3.21 -6.95
C ALA A 99 -15.00 2.10 -7.92
N ASP A 100 -14.59 2.21 -9.18
CA ASP A 100 -14.80 1.17 -10.18
C ASP A 100 -13.79 0.04 -10.05
N VAL A 101 -12.59 0.38 -9.54
CA VAL A 101 -11.50 -0.57 -9.28
C VAL A 101 -10.61 -0.07 -8.14
N ILE A 102 -10.09 -1.00 -7.35
CA ILE A 102 -9.06 -0.72 -6.36
C ILE A 102 -7.74 -1.33 -6.84
N PHE A 103 -6.79 -0.50 -7.22
CA PHE A 103 -5.46 -0.92 -7.62
C PHE A 103 -4.51 -0.86 -6.42
N VAL A 104 -3.83 -1.97 -6.15
CA VAL A 104 -2.87 -2.10 -5.05
C VAL A 104 -1.45 -2.12 -5.61
N PHE A 105 -0.62 -1.19 -5.17
CA PHE A 105 0.80 -1.21 -5.45
C PHE A 105 1.55 -1.73 -4.21
N GLU A 106 2.20 -2.87 -4.37
CA GLU A 106 2.87 -3.59 -3.28
C GLU A 106 4.39 -3.65 -3.51
N PRO A 107 5.14 -2.58 -3.16
CA PRO A 107 6.61 -2.63 -3.16
C PRO A 107 7.18 -3.39 -1.95
N SER A 108 6.41 -3.61 -0.95
CA SER A 108 6.59 -4.25 0.35
C SER A 108 5.99 -3.36 1.45
N PRO A 109 5.26 -3.88 2.40
CA PRO A 109 4.92 -5.28 2.66
C PRO A 109 3.61 -5.73 2.00
N VAL A 110 3.40 -7.04 1.87
CA VAL A 110 2.14 -7.62 1.36
C VAL A 110 0.90 -7.20 2.17
N THR A 111 1.09 -6.79 3.43
CA THR A 111 0.00 -6.36 4.32
C THR A 111 -0.75 -5.12 3.82
N VAL A 112 -0.22 -4.37 2.83
CA VAL A 112 -0.93 -3.29 2.14
C VAL A 112 -2.23 -3.80 1.48
N GLY A 113 -2.29 -5.08 1.15
CA GLY A 113 -3.48 -5.73 0.61
C GLY A 113 -4.64 -5.82 1.58
N LEU A 114 -4.41 -5.84 2.90
CA LEU A 114 -5.48 -5.95 3.89
C LEU A 114 -6.47 -4.78 3.84
N PRO A 115 -6.03 -3.50 3.96
CA PRO A 115 -6.95 -2.37 3.81
C PRO A 115 -7.55 -2.29 2.41
N ALA A 116 -6.84 -2.72 1.36
CA ALA A 116 -7.34 -2.71 0.00
C ALA A 116 -8.49 -3.71 -0.21
N VAL A 117 -8.32 -4.95 0.25
CA VAL A 117 -9.38 -5.99 0.20
C VAL A 117 -10.60 -5.56 1.03
N TRP A 118 -10.37 -4.95 2.19
CA TRP A 118 -11.45 -4.41 3.01
C TRP A 118 -12.21 -3.29 2.30
N LEU A 119 -11.50 -2.35 1.69
CA LEU A 119 -12.11 -1.30 0.85
C LEU A 119 -12.85 -1.88 -0.34
N GLY A 120 -12.31 -2.90 -1.02
CA GLY A 120 -12.98 -3.60 -2.12
C GLY A 120 -14.34 -4.14 -1.70
N LYS A 121 -14.41 -4.75 -0.52
CA LYS A 121 -15.67 -5.25 0.05
C LYS A 121 -16.65 -4.11 0.37
N ILE A 122 -16.19 -3.03 1.01
CA ILE A 122 -17.04 -1.88 1.37
C ILE A 122 -17.57 -1.16 0.13
N LYS A 123 -16.72 -1.00 -0.89
CA LYS A 123 -17.03 -0.27 -2.13
C LYS A 123 -17.71 -1.14 -3.19
N ASN A 124 -17.80 -2.45 -2.95
CA ASN A 124 -18.23 -3.43 -3.96
C ASN A 124 -17.42 -3.30 -5.27
N ALA A 125 -16.11 -3.10 -5.14
CA ALA A 125 -15.19 -2.85 -6.24
C ALA A 125 -14.17 -3.98 -6.39
N PRO A 126 -13.83 -4.39 -7.61
CA PRO A 126 -12.78 -5.38 -7.87
C PRO A 126 -11.42 -4.87 -7.38
N VAL A 127 -10.60 -5.79 -6.87
CA VAL A 127 -9.25 -5.48 -6.39
C VAL A 127 -8.24 -6.07 -7.35
N VAL A 128 -7.38 -5.22 -7.89
CA VAL A 128 -6.22 -5.59 -8.72
C VAL A 128 -4.95 -5.39 -7.90
N PHE A 129 -4.22 -6.46 -7.64
CA PHE A 129 -3.04 -6.44 -6.78
C PHE A 129 -1.78 -6.59 -7.62
N TRP A 130 -0.91 -5.60 -7.61
CA TRP A 130 0.38 -5.67 -8.28
C TRP A 130 1.46 -6.04 -7.27
N ALA A 131 1.84 -7.32 -7.28
CA ALA A 131 2.89 -7.89 -6.45
C ALA A 131 4.26 -7.56 -7.03
N LEU A 132 5.07 -6.87 -6.25
CA LEU A 132 6.44 -6.50 -6.58
C LEU A 132 7.45 -7.31 -5.77
N ASP A 133 6.98 -7.90 -4.65
CA ASP A 133 7.73 -8.79 -3.77
C ASP A 133 7.02 -10.14 -3.62
N LEU A 134 7.78 -11.23 -3.63
CA LEU A 134 7.25 -12.58 -3.38
C LEU A 134 7.32 -12.89 -1.89
N TRP A 135 6.20 -12.73 -1.21
CA TRP A 135 6.03 -13.11 0.19
C TRP A 135 5.42 -14.51 0.31
N PRO A 136 5.89 -15.38 1.20
CA PRO A 136 6.94 -15.19 2.24
C PRO A 136 8.37 -15.46 1.76
N GLU A 137 8.60 -15.84 0.49
CA GLU A 137 9.88 -16.30 -0.05
C GLU A 137 10.97 -15.25 0.12
N THR A 138 10.68 -13.98 -0.13
CA THR A 138 11.61 -12.87 0.05
C THR A 138 12.08 -12.78 1.51
N LEU A 139 11.18 -12.95 2.49
CA LEU A 139 11.55 -12.92 3.92
C LEU A 139 12.51 -14.06 4.29
N ALA A 140 12.30 -15.23 3.71
CA ALA A 140 13.17 -16.39 3.92
C ALA A 140 14.52 -16.17 3.25
N ALA A 141 14.55 -15.69 2.01
CA ALA A 141 15.76 -15.51 1.21
C ALA A 141 16.72 -14.47 1.82
N ILE A 142 16.19 -13.34 2.33
CA ILE A 142 17.02 -12.31 3.00
C ILE A 142 17.32 -12.63 4.47
N GLY A 143 16.83 -13.77 4.98
CA GLY A 143 17.12 -14.24 6.34
C GLY A 143 16.51 -13.44 7.48
N VAL A 144 15.56 -12.55 7.19
CA VAL A 144 14.84 -11.73 8.20
C VAL A 144 13.97 -12.60 9.09
N VAL A 145 13.35 -13.63 8.51
CA VAL A 145 12.52 -14.60 9.23
C VAL A 145 13.06 -16.01 8.98
N ARG A 146 13.51 -16.68 10.06
CA ARG A 146 14.04 -18.06 10.01
C ARG A 146 13.03 -19.10 10.50
N SER A 147 11.97 -18.67 11.19
CA SER A 147 10.97 -19.58 11.75
C SER A 147 10.01 -20.06 10.67
N HIS A 148 10.02 -21.35 10.40
CA HIS A 148 9.06 -21.99 9.46
C HIS A 148 7.60 -21.74 9.85
N ARG A 149 7.28 -21.66 11.14
CA ARG A 149 5.92 -21.36 11.61
C ARG A 149 5.49 -19.95 11.22
N VAL A 150 6.38 -18.97 11.38
CA VAL A 150 6.12 -17.58 10.99
C VAL A 150 5.98 -17.46 9.48
N LEU A 151 6.87 -18.09 8.70
CA LEU A 151 6.78 -18.12 7.24
C LEU A 151 5.47 -18.77 6.76
N ALA A 152 5.06 -19.87 7.38
CA ALA A 152 3.77 -20.52 7.07
C ALA A 152 2.58 -19.60 7.36
N TRP A 153 2.59 -18.88 8.50
CA TRP A 153 1.55 -17.91 8.85
C TRP A 153 1.50 -16.75 7.84
N VAL A 154 2.66 -16.21 7.46
CA VAL A 154 2.74 -15.18 6.40
C VAL A 154 2.20 -15.73 5.07
N GLY A 155 2.53 -16.96 4.69
CA GLY A 155 1.99 -17.62 3.51
C GLY A 155 0.46 -17.77 3.55
N HIS A 156 -0.13 -18.03 4.72
CA HIS A 156 -1.58 -18.01 4.89
C HIS A 156 -2.17 -16.61 4.68
N LEU A 157 -1.50 -15.58 5.19
CA LEU A 157 -1.91 -14.19 4.98
C LEU A 157 -1.85 -13.79 3.51
N VAL A 158 -0.79 -14.14 2.80
CA VAL A 158 -0.65 -13.91 1.35
C VAL A 158 -1.80 -14.57 0.59
N ARG A 159 -2.05 -15.86 0.83
CA ARG A 159 -3.19 -16.57 0.22
C ARG A 159 -4.53 -15.93 0.56
N TYR A 160 -4.71 -15.50 1.79
CA TYR A 160 -5.93 -14.77 2.20
C TYR A 160 -6.15 -13.51 1.36
N ILE A 161 -5.10 -12.71 1.16
CA ILE A 161 -5.17 -11.47 0.37
C ILE A 161 -5.43 -11.80 -1.11
N TYR A 162 -4.60 -12.66 -1.70
CA TYR A 162 -4.67 -12.98 -3.14
C TYR A 162 -6.01 -13.61 -3.54
N ASN A 163 -6.55 -14.50 -2.70
CA ASN A 163 -7.86 -15.14 -2.95
C ASN A 163 -9.04 -14.14 -2.90
N ARG A 164 -8.81 -12.91 -2.43
CA ARG A 164 -9.82 -11.84 -2.39
C ARG A 164 -9.60 -10.77 -3.43
N CYS A 165 -8.52 -10.89 -4.20
CA CYS A 165 -8.26 -10.03 -5.34
C CYS A 165 -8.92 -10.64 -6.59
N THR A 166 -9.44 -9.78 -7.44
CA THR A 166 -9.98 -10.18 -8.76
C THR A 166 -8.85 -10.55 -9.70
N LEU A 167 -7.71 -9.88 -9.55
CA LEU A 167 -6.52 -10.12 -10.36
C LEU A 167 -5.26 -9.87 -9.53
N VAL A 168 -4.26 -10.74 -9.68
CA VAL A 168 -2.91 -10.54 -9.14
C VAL A 168 -1.94 -10.44 -10.32
N LEU A 169 -1.21 -9.32 -10.36
CA LEU A 169 -0.21 -9.04 -11.39
C LEU A 169 1.19 -9.28 -10.81
N GLY A 170 2.00 -10.05 -11.51
CA GLY A 170 3.42 -10.23 -11.20
C GLY A 170 4.29 -9.40 -12.15
N GLN A 171 5.54 -9.14 -11.76
CA GLN A 171 6.49 -8.36 -12.58
C GLN A 171 7.03 -9.14 -13.77
N SER A 172 7.04 -10.46 -13.71
CA SER A 172 7.58 -11.33 -14.72
C SER A 172 6.96 -12.72 -14.68
N ARG A 173 7.23 -13.55 -15.70
CA ARG A 173 6.80 -14.96 -15.72
C ARG A 173 7.35 -15.78 -14.55
N GLY A 174 8.46 -15.37 -13.95
CA GLY A 174 9.02 -16.02 -12.75
C GLY A 174 8.19 -15.80 -11.47
N PHE A 175 7.16 -14.95 -11.51
CA PHE A 175 6.18 -14.76 -10.43
C PHE A 175 4.99 -15.72 -10.55
N LEU A 176 4.86 -16.43 -11.66
CA LEU A 176 3.80 -17.40 -11.95
C LEU A 176 4.26 -18.82 -11.63
#